data_b028593bea02ebb81c3138ade206826b
#
_entry.id   b028593bea02ebb81c3138ade206826b
#
_cell.length_a   1.000
_cell.length_b   1.000
_cell.length_c   1.000
_cell.angle_alpha   90.00
_cell.angle_beta   90.00
_cell.angle_gamma   90.00
#
_symmetry.space_group_name_H-M   'P 1'
#
loop_
_entity.id
_entity.type
_entity.pdbx_description
1 polymer ?
#
loop_
_entity_poly.entity_id
_entity_poly.type
_entity_poly.pdbx_seq_one_letter_code
_entity_poly.pdbx_strand_id
1 'polypeptide(L)'
;MRLDHISYVTSHEQLADTVQRIGSRLSGTFIDGGVHPRFGTRNFTMPLQNGLYLEIVCPLDHPASDASPFGKIVSQRANEGGGWLTWVISTDNMTSIEKRLGRGSVDGHRTRPDGIDLKWKQIGILDTLNDSQLPFFIQWLTSEHPSIDKSSQTSLERIEISGSQSTIKNWLNCEISEITNGVDIAWLNPEDFNGETGIISVTFSTPNGLIELD
;
A
#
# COMPACT_ATOMS: atom_id res chain seq x y z
N MET A 1 -1.42 13.78 8.64
CA MET A 1 -1.43 12.40 8.07
C MET A 1 -2.52 12.34 7.00
N ARG A 2 -2.34 11.51 5.99
CA ARG A 2 -3.35 11.24 4.96
C ARG A 2 -3.17 9.82 4.42
N LEU A 3 -4.22 9.22 3.89
CA LEU A 3 -4.10 8.03 3.06
C LEU A 3 -3.17 8.36 1.88
N ASP A 4 -2.24 7.46 1.59
CA ASP A 4 -1.21 7.66 0.56
C ASP A 4 -1.42 6.69 -0.60
N HIS A 5 -1.49 5.41 -0.29
CA HIS A 5 -1.70 4.36 -1.28
C HIS A 5 -2.23 3.08 -0.65
N ILE A 6 -2.60 2.17 -1.51
CA ILE A 6 -2.92 0.77 -1.18
C ILE A 6 -1.99 -0.14 -1.98
N SER A 7 -1.61 -1.26 -1.38
CA SER A 7 -0.67 -2.21 -1.97
C SER A 7 -1.31 -3.57 -2.23
N TYR A 8 -1.09 -4.09 -3.42
CA TYR A 8 -1.49 -5.42 -3.87
C TYR A 8 -0.24 -6.24 -4.18
N VAL A 9 -0.16 -7.46 -3.68
CA VAL A 9 0.99 -8.35 -3.90
C VAL A 9 0.68 -9.37 -4.99
N THR A 10 1.69 -9.68 -5.77
CA THR A 10 1.70 -10.79 -6.72
C THR A 10 3.05 -11.51 -6.68
N SER A 11 3.15 -12.71 -7.22
CA SER A 11 4.44 -13.33 -7.44
C SER A 11 5.22 -12.62 -8.55
N HIS A 12 6.54 -12.79 -8.57
CA HIS A 12 7.37 -12.19 -9.62
C HIS A 12 6.98 -12.71 -11.03
N GLU A 13 6.60 -13.98 -11.14
CA GLU A 13 6.18 -14.61 -12.41
C GLU A 13 4.84 -14.05 -12.92
N GLN A 14 3.93 -13.69 -12.02
CA GLN A 14 2.60 -13.18 -12.37
C GLN A 14 2.56 -11.65 -12.48
N LEU A 15 3.67 -10.97 -12.23
CA LEU A 15 3.69 -9.50 -12.14
C LEU A 15 3.15 -8.83 -13.41
N ALA A 16 3.64 -9.22 -14.59
CA ALA A 16 3.23 -8.62 -15.86
C ALA A 16 1.72 -8.82 -16.13
N ASP A 17 1.23 -10.03 -15.90
CA ASP A 17 -0.18 -10.38 -16.11
C ASP A 17 -1.09 -9.63 -15.11
N THR A 18 -0.67 -9.51 -13.85
CA THR A 18 -1.40 -8.78 -12.81
C THR A 18 -1.47 -7.29 -13.13
N VAL A 19 -0.35 -6.68 -13.51
CA VAL A 19 -0.28 -5.27 -13.93
C VAL A 19 -1.22 -5.01 -15.11
N GLN A 20 -1.16 -5.85 -16.15
CA GLN A 20 -2.03 -5.72 -17.32
C GLN A 20 -3.51 -5.91 -16.97
N ARG A 21 -3.84 -6.94 -16.23
CA ARG A 21 -5.21 -7.28 -15.84
C ARG A 21 -5.86 -6.18 -15.00
N ILE A 22 -5.17 -5.72 -13.96
CA ILE A 22 -5.69 -4.68 -13.06
C ILE A 22 -5.74 -3.34 -13.80
N GLY A 23 -4.69 -2.96 -14.54
CA GLY A 23 -4.67 -1.73 -15.32
C GLY A 23 -5.82 -1.65 -16.33
N SER A 24 -6.09 -2.75 -17.04
CA SER A 24 -7.21 -2.83 -18.00
C SER A 24 -8.57 -2.69 -17.30
N ARG A 25 -8.78 -3.38 -16.18
CA ARG A 25 -10.03 -3.29 -15.40
C ARG A 25 -10.28 -1.87 -14.89
N LEU A 26 -9.23 -1.21 -14.42
CA LEU A 26 -9.31 0.13 -13.81
C LEU A 26 -9.17 1.27 -14.83
N SER A 27 -9.03 0.97 -16.13
CA SER A 27 -8.81 1.97 -17.17
C SER A 27 -7.61 2.89 -16.89
N GLY A 28 -6.57 2.33 -16.27
CA GLY A 28 -5.40 3.05 -15.82
C GLY A 28 -4.09 2.41 -16.32
N THR A 29 -3.02 3.19 -16.27
CA THR A 29 -1.69 2.73 -16.67
C THR A 29 -0.77 2.65 -15.47
N PHE A 30 -0.15 1.49 -15.28
CA PHE A 30 0.92 1.32 -14.31
C PHE A 30 2.26 1.80 -14.86
N ILE A 31 3.01 2.47 -14.04
CA ILE A 31 4.38 2.94 -14.30
C ILE A 31 5.33 2.02 -13.54
N ASP A 32 6.40 1.59 -14.18
CA ASP A 32 7.46 0.83 -13.51
C ASP A 32 8.08 1.69 -12.40
N GLY A 33 7.90 1.26 -11.17
CA GLY A 33 8.43 1.94 -10.00
C GLY A 33 9.89 1.59 -9.71
N GLY A 34 10.41 0.53 -10.31
CA GLY A 34 11.76 0.06 -10.09
C GLY A 34 11.90 -0.93 -8.93
N VAL A 35 13.14 -1.17 -8.55
CA VAL A 35 13.53 -2.09 -7.49
C VAL A 35 13.71 -1.31 -6.18
N HIS A 36 13.30 -1.93 -5.07
CA HIS A 36 13.63 -1.51 -3.71
C HIS A 36 14.83 -2.32 -3.20
N PRO A 37 16.07 -1.88 -3.39
CA PRO A 37 17.24 -2.74 -3.15
C PRO A 37 17.36 -3.21 -1.71
N ARG A 38 16.96 -2.34 -0.77
CA ARG A 38 17.00 -2.63 0.67
C ARG A 38 16.00 -3.70 1.08
N PHE A 39 14.89 -3.81 0.35
CA PHE A 39 13.78 -4.69 0.72
C PHE A 39 13.70 -5.95 -0.14
N GLY A 40 14.44 -6.00 -1.26
CA GLY A 40 14.39 -7.13 -2.19
C GLY A 40 13.04 -7.26 -2.89
N THR A 41 12.39 -6.14 -3.20
CA THR A 41 11.08 -6.11 -3.85
C THR A 41 11.12 -5.20 -5.08
N ARG A 42 10.15 -5.37 -5.98
CA ARG A 42 9.92 -4.51 -7.14
C ARG A 42 8.46 -4.11 -7.17
N ASN A 43 8.16 -2.91 -7.64
CA ASN A 43 6.78 -2.47 -7.77
C ASN A 43 6.46 -1.81 -9.12
N PHE A 44 5.16 -1.75 -9.39
CA PHE A 44 4.53 -0.89 -10.37
C PHE A 44 3.50 -0.03 -9.66
N THR A 45 3.36 1.23 -10.07
CA THR A 45 2.45 2.19 -9.44
C THR A 45 1.49 2.79 -10.48
N MET A 46 0.22 2.86 -10.15
CA MET A 46 -0.81 3.51 -10.94
C MET A 46 -1.32 4.74 -10.20
N PRO A 47 -1.11 5.95 -10.73
CA PRO A 47 -1.68 7.16 -10.15
C PRO A 47 -3.20 7.08 -10.09
N LEU A 48 -3.79 7.55 -9.00
CA LEU A 48 -5.22 7.71 -8.79
C LEU A 48 -5.52 9.19 -8.56
N GLN A 49 -6.80 9.55 -8.61
CA GLN A 49 -7.24 10.88 -8.23
C GLN A 49 -6.93 11.19 -6.74
N ASN A 50 -7.03 12.46 -6.37
CA ASN A 50 -6.84 12.95 -5.00
C ASN A 50 -5.44 12.68 -4.39
N GLY A 51 -4.42 12.50 -5.24
CA GLY A 51 -3.05 12.32 -4.80
C GLY A 51 -2.75 10.94 -4.20
N LEU A 52 -3.59 9.95 -4.52
CA LEU A 52 -3.42 8.55 -4.15
C LEU A 52 -2.75 7.77 -5.28
N TYR A 53 -2.30 6.56 -4.99
CA TYR A 53 -1.90 5.59 -6.01
C TYR A 53 -2.17 4.15 -5.57
N LEU A 54 -2.28 3.26 -6.56
CA LEU A 54 -2.28 1.82 -6.36
C LEU A 54 -0.87 1.29 -6.63
N GLU A 55 -0.35 0.51 -5.70
CA GLU A 55 0.91 -0.21 -5.84
C GLU A 55 0.64 -1.69 -6.13
N ILE A 56 1.30 -2.25 -7.15
CA ILE A 56 1.49 -3.70 -7.29
C ILE A 56 2.93 -4.00 -6.97
N VAL A 57 3.18 -4.84 -5.97
CA VAL A 57 4.52 -5.18 -5.49
C VAL A 57 4.74 -6.68 -5.52
N CYS A 58 5.95 -7.10 -5.87
CA CYS A 58 6.38 -8.50 -5.83
C CYS A 58 7.72 -8.66 -5.11
N PRO A 59 7.98 -9.83 -4.51
CA PRO A 59 9.30 -10.16 -4.01
C PRO A 59 10.23 -10.46 -5.18
N LEU A 60 11.53 -10.22 -4.98
CA LEU A 60 12.59 -10.65 -5.88
C LEU A 60 13.29 -11.89 -5.29
N ASP A 61 13.89 -12.70 -6.13
CA ASP A 61 14.82 -13.75 -5.70
C ASP A 61 16.16 -13.09 -5.27
N HIS A 62 16.12 -12.50 -4.07
CA HIS A 62 17.24 -11.74 -3.53
C HIS A 62 17.27 -11.86 -1.99
N PRO A 63 18.43 -12.03 -1.34
CA PRO A 63 18.54 -12.18 0.12
C PRO A 63 17.88 -11.06 0.94
N ALA A 64 17.75 -9.85 0.39
CA ALA A 64 17.08 -8.73 1.05
C ALA A 64 15.57 -8.99 1.25
N SER A 65 14.93 -9.81 0.41
CA SER A 65 13.51 -10.19 0.56
C SER A 65 13.30 -10.94 1.87
N ASP A 66 14.22 -11.82 2.23
CA ASP A 66 14.14 -12.61 3.48
C ASP A 66 14.71 -11.85 4.69
N ALA A 67 15.57 -10.87 4.47
CA ALA A 67 16.24 -10.14 5.53
C ALA A 67 15.43 -8.95 6.06
N SER A 68 14.64 -8.29 5.19
CA SER A 68 13.88 -7.10 5.56
C SER A 68 12.45 -7.42 6.00
N PRO A 69 11.87 -6.70 6.98
CA PRO A 69 10.46 -6.89 7.34
C PRO A 69 9.48 -6.68 6.17
N PHE A 70 9.74 -5.68 5.33
CA PHE A 70 8.87 -5.43 4.17
C PHE A 70 9.01 -6.53 3.11
N GLY A 71 10.23 -6.99 2.83
CA GLY A 71 10.44 -8.13 1.94
C GLY A 71 9.72 -9.39 2.42
N LYS A 72 9.80 -9.67 3.74
CA LYS A 72 9.12 -10.83 4.36
C LYS A 72 7.61 -10.80 4.18
N ILE A 73 6.95 -9.68 4.48
CA ILE A 73 5.49 -9.57 4.36
C ILE A 73 5.04 -9.70 2.91
N VAL A 74 5.81 -9.12 1.97
CA VAL A 74 5.54 -9.26 0.53
C VAL A 74 5.76 -10.71 0.06
N SER A 75 6.85 -11.35 0.48
CA SER A 75 7.14 -12.76 0.14
C SER A 75 6.09 -13.71 0.72
N GLN A 76 5.70 -13.51 1.97
CA GLN A 76 4.66 -14.31 2.60
C GLN A 76 3.35 -14.19 1.83
N ARG A 77 2.87 -12.97 1.56
CA ARG A 77 1.61 -12.76 0.83
C ARG A 77 1.65 -13.32 -0.60
N ALA A 78 2.81 -13.20 -1.28
CA ALA A 78 2.99 -13.80 -2.61
C ALA A 78 2.88 -15.33 -2.59
N ASN A 79 3.43 -15.99 -1.56
CA ASN A 79 3.36 -17.43 -1.37
C ASN A 79 1.96 -17.92 -1.01
N GLU A 80 1.13 -17.07 -0.42
CA GLU A 80 -0.29 -17.29 -0.12
C GLU A 80 -1.21 -17.06 -1.33
N GLY A 81 -0.66 -16.75 -2.49
CA GLY A 81 -1.42 -16.53 -3.73
C GLY A 81 -1.56 -15.07 -4.13
N GLY A 82 -0.96 -14.16 -3.41
CA GLY A 82 -1.05 -12.71 -3.66
C GLY A 82 -2.32 -12.07 -3.07
N GLY A 83 -2.70 -10.90 -3.60
CA GLY A 83 -3.87 -10.16 -3.14
C GLY A 83 -3.52 -8.89 -2.36
N TRP A 84 -4.51 -8.32 -1.70
CA TRP A 84 -4.32 -7.11 -0.92
C TRP A 84 -3.33 -7.32 0.23
N LEU A 85 -2.41 -6.38 0.39
CA LEU A 85 -1.40 -6.42 1.44
C LEU A 85 -1.76 -5.46 2.57
N THR A 86 -1.92 -4.20 2.24
CA THR A 86 -2.09 -3.14 3.25
C THR A 86 -2.49 -1.82 2.61
N TRP A 87 -2.92 -0.90 3.43
CA TRP A 87 -3.05 0.52 3.14
C TRP A 87 -1.97 1.31 3.86
N VAL A 88 -1.59 2.45 3.32
CA VAL A 88 -0.41 3.20 3.77
C VAL A 88 -0.79 4.64 4.06
N ILE A 89 -0.31 5.14 5.19
CA ILE A 89 -0.59 6.50 5.65
C ILE A 89 0.68 7.35 5.55
N SER A 90 0.61 8.44 4.79
CA SER A 90 1.71 9.42 4.78
C SER A 90 1.60 10.42 5.91
N THR A 91 2.77 10.87 6.38
CA THR A 91 2.92 11.88 7.43
C THR A 91 4.07 12.82 7.12
N ASP A 92 3.94 14.07 7.51
CA ASP A 92 5.04 15.04 7.47
C ASP A 92 5.85 15.07 8.78
N ASN A 93 5.42 14.28 9.78
CA ASN A 93 6.05 14.24 11.10
C ASN A 93 6.31 12.80 11.56
N MET A 94 7.29 12.15 10.91
CA MET A 94 7.71 10.79 11.26
C MET A 94 8.21 10.70 12.71
N THR A 95 8.89 11.72 13.20
CA THR A 95 9.44 11.75 14.57
C THR A 95 8.36 11.58 15.63
N SER A 96 7.16 12.12 15.42
CA SER A 96 6.02 11.91 16.33
C SER A 96 5.60 10.45 16.38
N ILE A 97 5.57 9.78 15.21
CA ILE A 97 5.25 8.35 15.12
C ILE A 97 6.34 7.50 15.78
N GLU A 98 7.62 7.79 15.49
CA GLU A 98 8.77 7.11 16.11
C GLU A 98 8.71 7.16 17.63
N LYS A 99 8.45 8.35 18.18
CA LYS A 99 8.32 8.56 19.63
C LYS A 99 7.17 7.74 20.21
N ARG A 100 6.01 7.73 19.55
CA ARG A 100 4.83 6.98 19.99
C ARG A 100 5.05 5.47 19.94
N LEU A 101 5.71 4.96 18.90
CA LEU A 101 5.98 3.54 18.74
C LEU A 101 7.25 3.07 19.45
N GLY A 102 8.02 3.99 20.05
CA GLY A 102 9.24 3.68 20.81
C GLY A 102 10.38 3.08 19.99
N ARG A 103 10.39 3.34 18.67
CA ARG A 103 11.41 2.81 17.75
C ARG A 103 11.60 3.75 16.54
N GLY A 104 12.76 3.61 15.89
CA GLY A 104 13.09 4.41 14.71
C GLY A 104 12.44 3.89 13.42
N SER A 105 12.19 4.80 12.49
CA SER A 105 11.81 4.48 11.12
C SER A 105 12.98 3.92 10.33
N VAL A 106 12.66 3.27 9.21
CA VAL A 106 13.63 2.69 8.28
C VAL A 106 13.61 3.49 6.98
N ASP A 107 14.79 3.87 6.48
CA ASP A 107 14.91 4.55 5.19
C ASP A 107 14.61 3.59 4.04
N GLY A 108 13.78 4.03 3.13
CA GLY A 108 13.50 3.38 1.85
C GLY A 108 14.03 4.22 0.68
N HIS A 109 14.34 3.53 -0.39
CA HIS A 109 14.89 4.15 -1.60
C HIS A 109 14.61 3.26 -2.80
N ARG A 110 14.30 3.88 -3.93
CA ARG A 110 14.25 3.27 -5.25
C ARG A 110 14.54 4.27 -6.33
N THR A 111 15.13 3.80 -7.42
CA THR A 111 15.29 4.58 -8.65
C THR A 111 14.38 4.00 -9.72
N ARG A 112 13.55 4.83 -10.32
CA ARG A 112 12.71 4.46 -11.45
C ARG A 112 13.54 4.28 -12.70
N PRO A 113 13.07 3.51 -13.72
CA PRO A 113 13.80 3.34 -14.99
C PRO A 113 14.08 4.65 -15.74
N ASP A 114 13.27 5.70 -15.51
CA ASP A 114 13.47 7.04 -16.08
C ASP A 114 14.51 7.89 -15.32
N GLY A 115 15.16 7.30 -14.29
CA GLY A 115 16.21 7.94 -13.52
C GLY A 115 15.70 8.76 -12.32
N ILE A 116 14.40 8.85 -12.09
CA ILE A 116 13.86 9.56 -10.92
C ILE A 116 14.15 8.74 -9.67
N ASP A 117 14.78 9.39 -8.70
CA ASP A 117 15.14 8.82 -7.41
C ASP A 117 14.11 9.19 -6.35
N LEU A 118 13.53 8.17 -5.71
CA LEU A 118 12.51 8.31 -4.68
C LEU A 118 13.07 7.83 -3.34
N LYS A 119 12.92 8.68 -2.31
CA LYS A 119 13.39 8.40 -0.95
C LYS A 119 12.28 8.65 0.05
N TRP A 120 12.20 7.77 1.04
CA TRP A 120 11.21 7.89 2.11
C TRP A 120 11.73 7.27 3.41
N LYS A 121 11.01 7.54 4.49
CA LYS A 121 11.08 6.80 5.75
C LYS A 121 9.82 5.98 5.93
N GLN A 122 9.91 4.82 6.56
CA GLN A 122 8.74 4.00 6.86
C GLN A 122 8.84 3.37 8.26
N ILE A 123 7.68 3.17 8.91
CA ILE A 123 7.57 2.55 10.23
C ILE A 123 6.21 1.86 10.36
N GLY A 124 6.14 0.77 11.10
CA GLY A 124 4.90 0.03 11.34
C GLY A 124 4.79 -1.28 10.58
N ILE A 125 5.74 -1.63 9.72
CA ILE A 125 5.70 -2.86 8.91
C ILE A 125 5.60 -4.14 9.77
N LEU A 126 6.32 -4.21 10.90
CA LEU A 126 6.24 -5.36 11.79
C LEU A 126 4.88 -5.48 12.48
N ASP A 127 4.20 -4.36 12.68
CA ASP A 127 2.86 -4.37 13.27
C ASP A 127 1.84 -4.84 12.23
N THR A 128 1.96 -4.38 10.98
CA THR A 128 1.15 -4.86 9.85
C THR A 128 1.36 -6.36 9.61
N LEU A 129 2.59 -6.88 9.78
CA LEU A 129 2.87 -8.32 9.68
C LEU A 129 2.16 -9.14 10.78
N ASN A 130 2.01 -8.57 11.97
CA ASN A 130 1.35 -9.23 13.10
C ASN A 130 -0.16 -9.04 13.11
N ASP A 131 -0.66 -7.96 12.51
CA ASP A 131 -2.08 -7.63 12.40
C ASP A 131 -2.31 -6.88 11.09
N SER A 132 -2.78 -7.59 10.08
CA SER A 132 -2.89 -7.14 8.69
C SER A 132 -3.93 -6.03 8.46
N GLN A 133 -4.79 -5.71 9.44
CA GLN A 133 -5.66 -4.55 9.37
C GLN A 133 -4.89 -3.22 9.56
N LEU A 134 -3.71 -3.27 10.23
CA LEU A 134 -2.95 -2.07 10.57
C LEU A 134 -2.24 -1.50 9.34
N PRO A 135 -2.42 -0.20 9.02
CA PRO A 135 -1.58 0.46 8.04
C PRO A 135 -0.18 0.71 8.61
N PHE A 136 0.82 0.77 7.75
CA PHE A 136 2.09 1.35 8.13
C PHE A 136 2.19 2.83 7.71
N PHE A 137 3.21 3.52 8.22
CA PHE A 137 3.40 4.95 7.97
C PHE A 137 4.60 5.18 7.06
N ILE A 138 4.45 6.18 6.17
CA ILE A 138 5.50 6.63 5.28
C ILE A 138 5.68 8.16 5.39
N GLN A 139 6.92 8.63 5.26
CA GLN A 139 7.24 10.03 5.03
C GLN A 139 8.10 10.14 3.79
N TRP A 140 7.59 10.80 2.75
CA TRP A 140 8.36 11.10 1.56
C TRP A 140 9.43 12.14 1.85
N LEU A 141 10.63 11.93 1.34
CA LEU A 141 11.79 12.81 1.47
C LEU A 141 12.12 13.51 0.15
N THR A 142 11.50 13.09 -0.94
CA THR A 142 11.59 13.68 -2.28
C THR A 142 10.28 14.37 -2.62
N SER A 143 10.34 15.38 -3.53
CA SER A 143 9.16 16.09 -4.03
C SER A 143 8.35 15.26 -5.02
N GLU A 144 9.03 14.35 -5.71
CA GLU A 144 8.42 13.39 -6.63
C GLU A 144 7.58 12.39 -5.83
N HIS A 145 6.38 12.11 -6.34
CA HIS A 145 5.43 11.19 -5.72
C HIS A 145 4.79 10.32 -6.80
N PRO A 146 4.48 9.03 -6.54
CA PRO A 146 3.88 8.15 -7.53
C PRO A 146 2.54 8.62 -8.09
N SER A 147 1.83 9.49 -7.38
CA SER A 147 0.54 10.07 -7.81
C SER A 147 0.68 11.40 -8.56
N ILE A 148 1.89 11.80 -9.00
CA ILE A 148 2.11 13.13 -9.59
C ILE A 148 1.40 13.32 -10.94
N ASP A 149 1.10 12.23 -11.63
CA ASP A 149 0.29 12.25 -12.86
C ASP A 149 -1.16 12.54 -12.52
N LYS A 150 -1.59 13.77 -12.82
CA LYS A 150 -2.97 14.23 -12.60
C LYS A 150 -3.93 13.83 -13.72
N SER A 151 -3.47 13.09 -14.72
CA SER A 151 -4.32 12.64 -15.85
C SER A 151 -5.22 11.46 -15.50
N SER A 152 -5.00 10.82 -14.35
CA SER A 152 -5.82 9.68 -13.91
C SER A 152 -7.29 10.08 -13.77
N GLN A 153 -8.15 9.27 -14.36
CA GLN A 153 -9.62 9.39 -14.26
C GLN A 153 -10.21 8.38 -13.27
N THR A 154 -9.35 7.58 -12.63
CA THR A 154 -9.75 6.55 -11.68
C THR A 154 -9.52 7.05 -10.26
N SER A 155 -10.51 6.91 -9.40
CA SER A 155 -10.45 7.23 -7.97
C SER A 155 -10.65 5.98 -7.12
N LEU A 156 -10.07 6.01 -5.92
CA LEU A 156 -10.34 5.05 -4.86
C LEU A 156 -11.61 5.51 -4.12
N GLU A 157 -12.64 4.66 -4.07
CA GLU A 157 -13.91 5.01 -3.47
C GLU A 157 -14.09 4.37 -2.09
N ARG A 158 -13.75 3.08 -1.97
CA ARG A 158 -14.00 2.31 -0.75
C ARG A 158 -12.94 1.25 -0.52
N ILE A 159 -12.61 1.02 0.74
CA ILE A 159 -11.80 -0.10 1.22
C ILE A 159 -12.64 -0.87 2.24
N GLU A 160 -12.83 -2.16 2.02
CA GLU A 160 -13.46 -3.07 2.99
C GLU A 160 -12.37 -3.77 3.80
N ILE A 161 -12.41 -3.60 5.11
CA ILE A 161 -11.41 -4.13 6.04
C ILE A 161 -12.08 -5.06 7.03
N SER A 162 -11.67 -6.33 7.03
CA SER A 162 -11.96 -7.24 8.13
C SER A 162 -11.14 -6.80 9.34
N GLY A 163 -11.81 -6.32 10.38
CA GLY A 163 -11.11 -5.76 11.53
C GLY A 163 -11.95 -4.83 12.38
N SER A 164 -11.27 -4.06 13.22
CA SER A 164 -11.88 -3.17 14.21
C SER A 164 -11.51 -1.71 13.99
N GLN A 165 -12.52 -0.89 13.75
CA GLN A 165 -12.39 0.57 13.66
C GLN A 165 -11.67 1.16 14.89
N SER A 166 -11.98 0.67 16.08
CA SER A 166 -11.38 1.17 17.33
C SER A 166 -9.89 0.82 17.41
N THR A 167 -9.47 -0.34 16.92
CA THR A 167 -8.07 -0.74 16.83
C THR A 167 -7.30 0.21 15.91
N ILE A 168 -7.85 0.49 14.74
CA ILE A 168 -7.22 1.40 13.77
C ILE A 168 -7.17 2.83 14.30
N LYS A 169 -8.25 3.33 14.90
CA LYS A 169 -8.29 4.66 15.50
C LYS A 169 -7.20 4.82 16.57
N ASN A 170 -7.04 3.82 17.43
CA ASN A 170 -5.99 3.81 18.45
C ASN A 170 -4.59 3.76 17.83
N TRP A 171 -4.41 2.93 16.78
CA TRP A 171 -3.15 2.83 16.05
C TRP A 171 -2.75 4.14 15.38
N LEU A 172 -3.70 4.80 14.73
CA LEU A 172 -3.48 6.08 14.05
C LEU A 172 -3.36 7.26 15.03
N ASN A 173 -3.99 7.16 16.21
CA ASN A 173 -4.14 8.23 17.19
C ASN A 173 -4.85 9.48 16.60
N CYS A 174 -5.82 9.27 15.71
CA CYS A 174 -6.71 10.29 15.14
C CYS A 174 -8.00 9.64 14.63
N GLU A 175 -8.97 10.46 14.22
CA GLU A 175 -10.17 9.98 13.55
C GLU A 175 -9.83 9.53 12.13
N ILE A 176 -10.37 8.39 11.71
CA ILE A 176 -10.08 7.79 10.40
C ILE A 176 -10.56 8.70 9.27
N SER A 177 -11.74 9.32 9.43
CA SER A 177 -12.29 10.25 8.44
C SER A 177 -11.42 11.49 8.16
N GLU A 178 -10.55 11.86 9.11
CA GLU A 178 -9.63 12.99 8.92
C GLU A 178 -8.49 12.69 7.94
N ILE A 179 -8.21 11.41 7.69
CA ILE A 179 -7.04 10.99 6.91
C ILE A 179 -7.39 10.29 5.59
N THR A 180 -8.64 9.87 5.40
CA THR A 180 -9.02 9.06 4.24
C THR A 180 -9.33 9.86 2.98
N ASN A 181 -9.35 11.20 3.04
CA ASN A 181 -9.58 12.09 1.89
C ASN A 181 -10.90 11.77 1.14
N GLY A 182 -11.93 11.35 1.86
CA GLY A 182 -13.23 11.00 1.30
C GLY A 182 -13.38 9.53 0.86
N VAL A 183 -12.34 8.73 0.96
CA VAL A 183 -12.44 7.27 0.77
C VAL A 183 -13.24 6.66 1.92
N ASP A 184 -14.26 5.89 1.59
CA ASP A 184 -15.08 5.16 2.57
C ASP A 184 -14.33 3.94 3.09
N ILE A 185 -14.31 3.75 4.42
CA ILE A 185 -13.76 2.55 5.05
C ILE A 185 -14.88 1.76 5.68
N ALA A 186 -15.18 0.59 5.12
CA ALA A 186 -16.16 -0.34 5.66
C ALA A 186 -15.48 -1.37 6.56
N TRP A 187 -16.07 -1.61 7.71
CA TRP A 187 -15.57 -2.55 8.70
C TRP A 187 -16.40 -3.83 8.64
N LEU A 188 -15.70 -4.95 8.43
CA LEU A 188 -16.28 -6.29 8.38
C LEU A 188 -15.87 -7.06 9.63
N ASN A 189 -16.74 -7.98 10.07
CA ASN A 189 -16.45 -8.81 11.23
C ASN A 189 -15.43 -9.90 10.86
N PRO A 190 -14.28 -10.01 11.54
CA PRO A 190 -13.29 -11.06 11.27
C PRO A 190 -13.85 -12.49 11.38
N GLU A 191 -14.89 -12.71 12.18
CA GLU A 191 -15.52 -14.02 12.29
C GLU A 191 -16.09 -14.52 10.95
N ASP A 192 -16.51 -13.60 10.07
CA ASP A 192 -17.00 -13.94 8.73
C ASP A 192 -15.87 -14.35 7.77
N PHE A 193 -14.62 -14.12 8.17
CA PHE A 193 -13.39 -14.41 7.43
C PHE A 193 -12.44 -15.34 8.19
N ASN A 194 -12.98 -16.32 8.93
CA ASN A 194 -12.22 -17.28 9.72
C ASN A 194 -11.27 -16.66 10.77
N GLY A 195 -11.58 -15.46 11.23
CA GLY A 195 -10.74 -14.69 12.15
C GLY A 195 -9.62 -13.92 11.49
N GLU A 196 -9.50 -13.95 10.17
CA GLU A 196 -8.48 -13.20 9.43
C GLU A 196 -8.83 -11.72 9.39
N THR A 197 -7.81 -10.87 9.57
CA THR A 197 -7.90 -9.41 9.46
C THR A 197 -7.24 -8.91 8.18
N GLY A 198 -7.56 -7.66 7.77
CA GLY A 198 -6.91 -7.02 6.62
C GLY A 198 -7.90 -6.55 5.56
N ILE A 199 -7.39 -6.08 4.43
CA ILE A 199 -8.20 -5.63 3.30
C ILE A 199 -8.82 -6.84 2.61
N ILE A 200 -10.16 -6.81 2.48
CA ILE A 200 -10.95 -7.85 1.80
C ILE A 200 -11.22 -7.46 0.36
N SER A 201 -11.72 -6.25 0.14
CA SER A 201 -12.00 -5.74 -1.19
C SER A 201 -11.73 -4.23 -1.28
N VAL A 202 -11.54 -3.76 -2.50
CA VAL A 202 -11.34 -2.34 -2.79
C VAL A 202 -12.18 -1.94 -4.00
N THR A 203 -12.98 -0.89 -3.85
CA THR A 203 -13.81 -0.34 -4.93
C THR A 203 -13.17 0.92 -5.50
N PHE A 204 -13.11 0.96 -6.81
CA PHE A 204 -12.65 2.11 -7.59
C PHE A 204 -13.78 2.66 -8.45
N SER A 205 -13.83 3.98 -8.62
CA SER A 205 -14.60 4.62 -9.67
C SER A 205 -13.72 4.82 -10.89
N THR A 206 -14.17 4.35 -12.03
CA THR A 206 -13.46 4.43 -13.30
C THR A 206 -14.35 5.10 -14.36
N PRO A 207 -13.82 5.52 -15.52
CA PRO A 207 -14.65 6.00 -16.64
C PRO A 207 -15.73 5.01 -17.09
N ASN A 208 -15.56 3.73 -16.80
CA ASN A 208 -16.49 2.66 -17.18
C ASN A 208 -17.43 2.22 -16.03
N GLY A 209 -17.43 2.95 -14.90
CA GLY A 209 -18.26 2.65 -13.72
C GLY A 209 -17.45 2.15 -12.55
N LEU A 210 -18.15 1.65 -11.53
CA LEU A 210 -17.54 1.10 -10.33
C LEU A 210 -16.96 -0.28 -10.61
N ILE A 211 -15.73 -0.48 -10.17
CA ILE A 211 -15.00 -1.76 -10.24
C ILE A 211 -14.55 -2.14 -8.84
N GLU A 212 -14.95 -3.33 -8.41
CA GLU A 212 -14.47 -3.94 -7.18
C GLU A 212 -13.39 -4.99 -7.50
N LEU A 213 -12.33 -4.96 -6.72
CA LEU A 213 -11.24 -5.93 -6.72
C LEU A 213 -11.14 -6.58 -5.34
N ASP A 214 -11.17 -7.87 -5.30
CA ASP A 214 -10.97 -8.78 -4.17
C ASP A 214 -9.59 -9.46 -4.19
#